data_f33748d57f56a9bef3bec0e75437eda6
#
_entry.id   f33748d57f56a9bef3bec0e75437eda6
#
_cell.length_a   1.000
_cell.length_b   1.000
_cell.length_c   1.000
_cell.angle_alpha   90.00
_cell.angle_beta   90.00
_cell.angle_gamma   90.00
#
_symmetry.space_group_name_H-M   'P 1'
#
loop_
_entity.id
_entity.type
_entity.pdbx_description
1 polymer ?
#
loop_
_entity_poly.entity_id
_entity_poly.type
_entity_poly.pdbx_seq_one_letter_code
_entity_poly.pdbx_strand_id
1 'polypeptide(L)'
;MRNYDTPVRAIRHKVYVEVAKAGFESTDETLIHDIEAIPYNIVEEKAKYRESIYRERAVASERVRLAMGLSLRPENKAVHLTDGLAASNIDEKYYEPPLMQVIPSACAACPPNKYIVSNMCRGCVAHPCMQACPKGAISMKDGKSYIDQDKCIKCGKCKAACPYDAISHNIRPCEQACGVKAIGSDEQGRASILEDKCVSCGMCMVSCPFGAISDKSQIFQLAHALRGGEKIIAIIAPAYISQFGDDVTPGKFKTALQVLGFSDVHEVAFGADVGAIAEAHHYAEKVATGELPFLLTSCCPSWSMMEKKFFPTMIDNISQELTPMVATARKVKQEQPDAKVVFVGPCASKKLEAMRRTVRSDVDFVLTFEELDAMFDAREIDPASFEEDGSLHDATAAGRGYAVAGGVAGAIEACLKEYYPDVPVHIEHAESLAECKKVLALAKAGKLKGCMIEGMACPGGCMGGAGTNVPVAKSSKELKKFLAGCTKKLPPKELVDIELN
;
A
#
# COMPACT_ATOMS: atom_id res chain seq x y z
N MET A 1 -1.15 -16.16 -1.36
CA MET A 1 -0.60 -15.71 -2.66
C MET A 1 -1.56 -14.67 -3.21
N ARG A 2 -1.07 -13.48 -3.58
CA ARG A 2 -1.90 -12.44 -4.19
C ARG A 2 -2.19 -12.86 -5.64
N ASN A 3 -3.46 -12.95 -6.00
CA ASN A 3 -3.85 -13.20 -7.38
C ASN A 3 -4.24 -11.87 -8.02
N TYR A 4 -3.60 -11.49 -9.11
CA TYR A 4 -3.83 -10.24 -9.82
C TYR A 4 -5.01 -10.30 -10.78
N ASP A 5 -5.33 -11.48 -11.30
CA ASP A 5 -6.49 -11.72 -12.17
C ASP A 5 -7.67 -12.25 -11.36
N THR A 6 -8.34 -11.35 -10.63
CA THR A 6 -9.52 -11.72 -9.84
C THR A 6 -10.73 -10.87 -10.21
N PRO A 7 -11.94 -11.43 -10.10
CA PRO A 7 -13.17 -10.64 -10.24
C PRO A 7 -13.24 -9.43 -9.29
N VAL A 8 -12.67 -9.55 -8.08
CA VAL A 8 -12.62 -8.46 -7.12
C VAL A 8 -11.84 -7.27 -7.68
N ARG A 9 -10.71 -7.54 -8.33
CA ARG A 9 -9.90 -6.49 -8.94
C ARG A 9 -10.58 -5.92 -10.17
N ALA A 10 -11.13 -6.77 -11.04
CA ALA A 10 -11.86 -6.32 -12.23
C ALA A 10 -13.03 -5.40 -11.89
N ILE A 11 -13.80 -5.71 -10.82
CA ILE A 11 -14.88 -4.84 -10.34
C ILE A 11 -14.32 -3.51 -9.82
N ARG A 12 -13.23 -3.53 -9.04
CA ARG A 12 -12.61 -2.31 -8.51
C ARG A 12 -12.08 -1.43 -9.62
N HIS A 13 -11.42 -2.00 -10.61
CA HIS A 13 -10.94 -1.30 -11.80
C HIS A 13 -12.09 -0.63 -12.56
N LYS A 14 -13.19 -1.36 -12.83
CA LYS A 14 -14.39 -0.79 -13.46
C LYS A 14 -14.95 0.41 -12.69
N VAL A 15 -14.97 0.34 -11.35
CA VAL A 15 -15.41 1.48 -10.52
C VAL A 15 -14.49 2.68 -10.74
N TYR A 16 -13.19 2.49 -10.75
CA TYR A 16 -12.23 3.57 -10.99
C TYR A 16 -12.36 4.16 -12.39
N VAL A 17 -12.56 3.33 -13.42
CA VAL A 17 -12.80 3.79 -14.79
C VAL A 17 -14.05 4.68 -14.87
N GLU A 18 -15.18 4.23 -14.35
CA GLU A 18 -16.43 4.99 -14.40
C GLU A 18 -16.35 6.29 -13.58
N VAL A 19 -15.70 6.26 -12.41
CA VAL A 19 -15.50 7.47 -11.59
C VAL A 19 -14.53 8.44 -12.25
N ALA A 20 -13.48 7.96 -12.92
CA ALA A 20 -12.57 8.80 -13.69
C ALA A 20 -13.28 9.44 -14.89
N LYS A 21 -14.11 8.68 -15.65
CA LYS A 21 -14.95 9.22 -16.73
C LYS A 21 -15.83 10.34 -16.21
N ALA A 22 -16.54 10.13 -15.10
CA ALA A 22 -17.36 11.18 -14.50
C ALA A 22 -16.55 12.44 -14.16
N GLY A 23 -15.32 12.30 -13.61
CA GLY A 23 -14.44 13.43 -13.35
C GLY A 23 -13.98 14.16 -14.62
N PHE A 24 -13.70 13.44 -15.71
CA PHE A 24 -13.27 14.03 -16.98
C PHE A 24 -14.41 14.63 -17.81
N GLU A 25 -15.60 14.07 -17.77
CA GLU A 25 -16.64 14.31 -18.77
C GLU A 25 -17.91 14.96 -18.24
N SER A 26 -18.31 14.65 -16.97
CA SER A 26 -19.56 15.17 -16.43
C SER A 26 -19.52 16.69 -16.23
N THR A 27 -20.63 17.33 -16.54
CA THR A 27 -20.88 18.74 -16.21
C THR A 27 -21.57 18.86 -14.86
N ASP A 28 -21.65 20.06 -14.28
CA ASP A 28 -22.38 20.27 -13.02
C ASP A 28 -23.84 19.83 -13.10
N GLU A 29 -24.45 19.90 -14.29
CA GLU A 29 -25.85 19.50 -14.53
C GLU A 29 -26.03 17.99 -14.61
N THR A 30 -25.03 17.25 -15.15
CA THR A 30 -25.13 15.80 -15.37
C THR A 30 -24.51 14.98 -14.25
N LEU A 31 -23.58 15.55 -13.49
CA LEU A 31 -22.71 14.84 -12.54
C LEU A 31 -23.47 13.94 -11.55
N ILE A 32 -24.57 14.47 -10.95
CA ILE A 32 -25.37 13.68 -10.01
C ILE A 32 -25.96 12.45 -10.69
N HIS A 33 -26.52 12.63 -11.88
CA HIS A 33 -27.14 11.56 -12.67
C HIS A 33 -26.06 10.52 -13.09
N ASP A 34 -24.94 10.98 -13.58
CA ASP A 34 -23.84 10.12 -14.04
C ASP A 34 -23.29 9.26 -12.90
N ILE A 35 -23.06 9.85 -11.73
CA ILE A 35 -22.60 9.12 -10.54
C ILE A 35 -23.64 8.09 -10.06
N GLU A 36 -24.93 8.46 -10.00
CA GLU A 36 -26.01 7.54 -9.60
C GLU A 36 -26.20 6.39 -10.61
N ALA A 37 -25.81 6.55 -11.85
CA ALA A 37 -25.85 5.51 -12.89
C ALA A 37 -24.71 4.49 -12.77
N ILE A 38 -23.55 4.85 -12.21
CA ILE A 38 -22.35 3.99 -12.19
C ILE A 38 -22.63 2.57 -11.64
N PRO A 39 -23.33 2.37 -10.51
CA PRO A 39 -23.63 1.02 -10.02
C PRO A 39 -24.43 0.15 -11.01
N TYR A 40 -25.22 0.78 -11.86
CA TYR A 40 -26.02 0.12 -12.90
C TYR A 40 -25.17 -0.21 -14.13
N ASN A 41 -24.23 0.65 -14.51
CA ASN A 41 -23.27 0.41 -15.59
C ASN A 41 -22.33 -0.75 -15.23
N ILE A 42 -21.95 -0.90 -13.95
CA ILE A 42 -21.08 -1.99 -13.46
C ILE A 42 -21.85 -3.30 -13.33
N VAL A 43 -23.10 -3.25 -12.83
CA VAL A 43 -23.96 -4.41 -12.56
C VAL A 43 -25.24 -4.26 -13.38
N GLU A 44 -25.18 -4.70 -14.63
CA GLU A 44 -26.19 -4.46 -15.66
C GLU A 44 -27.50 -5.25 -15.41
N GLU A 45 -27.58 -6.48 -15.91
CA GLU A 45 -28.85 -7.25 -15.97
C GLU A 45 -29.00 -8.24 -14.83
N LYS A 46 -27.91 -8.86 -14.35
CA LYS A 46 -27.92 -9.93 -13.35
C LYS A 46 -26.71 -9.90 -12.44
N ALA A 47 -26.91 -10.38 -11.23
CA ALA A 47 -25.79 -10.61 -10.31
C ALA A 47 -24.84 -11.67 -10.86
N LYS A 48 -23.52 -11.41 -10.77
CA LYS A 48 -22.45 -12.32 -11.22
C LYS A 48 -21.70 -12.96 -10.05
N TYR A 49 -21.61 -12.26 -8.92
CA TYR A 49 -20.72 -12.62 -7.81
C TYR A 49 -21.41 -12.64 -6.44
N ARG A 50 -22.68 -12.23 -6.37
CA ARG A 50 -23.47 -12.18 -5.13
C ARG A 50 -24.81 -12.86 -5.37
N GLU A 51 -25.52 -13.14 -4.30
CA GLU A 51 -26.84 -13.79 -4.34
C GLU A 51 -27.95 -12.91 -4.95
N SER A 52 -27.75 -11.60 -5.00
CA SER A 52 -28.72 -10.68 -5.60
C SER A 52 -28.07 -9.47 -6.28
N ILE A 53 -28.72 -8.99 -7.33
CA ILE A 53 -28.31 -7.78 -8.06
C ILE A 53 -28.36 -6.54 -7.16
N TYR A 54 -29.32 -6.49 -6.24
CA TYR A 54 -29.44 -5.37 -5.29
C TYR A 54 -28.22 -5.27 -4.38
N ARG A 55 -27.75 -6.41 -3.87
CA ARG A 55 -26.54 -6.44 -3.02
C ARG A 55 -25.29 -6.08 -3.82
N GLU A 56 -25.17 -6.57 -5.04
CA GLU A 56 -24.04 -6.24 -5.91
C GLU A 56 -23.98 -4.75 -6.23
N ARG A 57 -25.12 -4.13 -6.57
CA ARG A 57 -25.23 -2.68 -6.79
C ARG A 57 -24.99 -1.87 -5.52
N ALA A 58 -25.47 -2.33 -4.37
CA ALA A 58 -25.19 -1.68 -3.09
C ALA A 58 -23.67 -1.67 -2.78
N VAL A 59 -22.96 -2.77 -3.03
CA VAL A 59 -21.50 -2.84 -2.89
C VAL A 59 -20.80 -1.92 -3.89
N ALA A 60 -21.26 -1.88 -5.15
CA ALA A 60 -20.73 -0.98 -6.16
C ALA A 60 -20.89 0.49 -5.74
N SER A 61 -22.07 0.85 -5.23
CA SER A 61 -22.35 2.21 -4.73
C SER A 61 -21.39 2.65 -3.64
N GLU A 62 -21.11 1.77 -2.66
CA GLU A 62 -20.13 2.09 -1.61
C GLU A 62 -18.72 2.25 -2.17
N ARG A 63 -18.33 1.46 -3.17
CA ARG A 63 -17.04 1.61 -3.84
C ARG A 63 -16.91 2.91 -4.61
N VAL A 64 -18.00 3.35 -5.28
CA VAL A 64 -18.05 4.64 -5.97
C VAL A 64 -17.81 5.78 -4.98
N ARG A 65 -18.45 5.76 -3.81
CA ARG A 65 -18.20 6.75 -2.75
C ARG A 65 -16.73 6.80 -2.34
N LEU A 66 -16.14 5.63 -2.06
CA LEU A 66 -14.72 5.55 -1.69
C LEU A 66 -13.79 6.02 -2.82
N ALA A 67 -14.15 5.74 -4.08
CA ALA A 67 -13.40 6.21 -5.24
C ALA A 67 -13.45 7.74 -5.40
N MET A 68 -14.52 8.39 -4.92
CA MET A 68 -14.64 9.86 -4.85
C MET A 68 -14.05 10.46 -3.56
N GLY A 69 -13.40 9.67 -2.69
CA GLY A 69 -12.87 10.14 -1.41
C GLY A 69 -13.90 10.24 -0.28
N LEU A 70 -15.17 9.96 -0.54
CA LEU A 70 -16.27 10.05 0.42
C LEU A 70 -16.25 8.87 1.41
N SER A 71 -16.87 9.08 2.57
CA SER A 71 -17.10 8.00 3.55
C SER A 71 -18.25 7.09 3.12
N LEU A 72 -18.25 5.84 3.62
CA LEU A 72 -19.35 4.90 3.46
C LEU A 72 -20.65 5.49 4.02
N ARG A 73 -21.77 5.08 3.46
CA ARG A 73 -23.08 5.44 4.01
C ARG A 73 -23.30 4.75 5.36
N PRO A 74 -23.79 5.45 6.38
CA PRO A 74 -24.14 4.84 7.67
C PRO A 74 -25.32 3.87 7.49
N GLU A 75 -25.27 2.72 8.19
CA GLU A 75 -26.31 1.67 8.07
C GLU A 75 -27.65 2.06 8.68
N ASN A 76 -27.66 3.04 9.58
CA ASN A 76 -28.83 3.45 10.36
C ASN A 76 -29.50 4.75 9.88
N LYS A 77 -29.03 5.31 8.75
CA LYS A 77 -29.56 6.56 8.18
C LYS A 77 -29.68 6.44 6.66
N ALA A 78 -30.79 6.91 6.12
CA ALA A 78 -30.96 7.03 4.67
C ALA A 78 -30.04 8.14 4.13
N VAL A 79 -29.14 7.76 3.22
CA VAL A 79 -28.16 8.64 2.58
C VAL A 79 -28.08 8.28 1.10
N HIS A 80 -28.17 9.27 0.22
CA HIS A 80 -27.99 9.06 -1.23
C HIS A 80 -26.55 8.72 -1.57
N LEU A 81 -26.32 8.08 -2.72
CA LEU A 81 -24.97 7.80 -3.22
C LEU A 81 -24.16 9.08 -3.35
N THR A 82 -24.78 10.15 -3.80
CA THR A 82 -24.18 11.46 -4.08
C THR A 82 -24.16 12.44 -2.90
N ASP A 83 -24.66 12.05 -1.73
CA ASP A 83 -24.57 12.90 -0.53
C ASP A 83 -23.08 13.15 -0.17
N GLY A 84 -22.72 14.43 -0.05
CA GLY A 84 -21.32 14.86 0.16
C GLY A 84 -20.54 15.15 -1.13
N LEU A 85 -21.13 14.89 -2.30
CA LEU A 85 -20.49 15.13 -3.60
C LEU A 85 -20.01 16.57 -3.77
N ALA A 86 -20.79 17.56 -3.33
CA ALA A 86 -20.41 18.97 -3.42
C ALA A 86 -19.08 19.30 -2.71
N ALA A 87 -18.76 18.61 -1.61
CA ALA A 87 -17.49 18.77 -0.92
C ALA A 87 -16.33 18.04 -1.62
N SER A 88 -16.64 16.99 -2.38
CA SER A 88 -15.67 16.17 -3.12
C SER A 88 -15.44 16.67 -4.56
N ASN A 89 -16.35 17.48 -5.12
CA ASN A 89 -16.25 18.03 -6.48
C ASN A 89 -15.37 19.30 -6.47
N ILE A 90 -14.09 19.12 -6.28
CA ILE A 90 -13.08 20.18 -6.19
C ILE A 90 -11.81 19.76 -6.93
N ASP A 91 -10.98 20.73 -7.33
CA ASP A 91 -9.71 20.52 -8.02
C ASP A 91 -8.55 20.27 -7.05
N GLU A 92 -8.84 20.04 -5.78
CA GLU A 92 -7.89 19.78 -4.72
C GLU A 92 -8.10 18.39 -4.13
N LYS A 93 -7.09 17.88 -3.42
CA LYS A 93 -7.25 16.60 -2.72
C LYS A 93 -8.33 16.69 -1.65
N TYR A 94 -9.27 15.78 -1.74
CA TYR A 94 -10.32 15.59 -0.73
C TYR A 94 -10.05 14.35 0.11
N TYR A 95 -10.19 14.47 1.41
CA TYR A 95 -9.94 13.36 2.32
C TYR A 95 -10.77 13.47 3.60
N GLU A 96 -11.58 12.46 3.85
CA GLU A 96 -12.23 12.21 5.12
C GLU A 96 -11.59 10.97 5.80
N PRO A 97 -11.08 11.07 7.03
CA PRO A 97 -10.61 9.88 7.73
C PRO A 97 -11.77 8.91 8.04
N PRO A 98 -11.48 7.60 8.19
CA PRO A 98 -10.22 6.92 7.95
C PRO A 98 -10.01 6.55 6.48
N LEU A 99 -8.73 6.31 6.08
CA LEU A 99 -8.39 5.94 4.71
C LEU A 99 -8.93 4.56 4.35
N MET A 100 -8.66 3.57 5.20
CA MET A 100 -9.07 2.19 4.96
C MET A 100 -10.47 1.93 5.53
N GLN A 101 -11.36 1.41 4.69
CA GLN A 101 -12.77 1.17 5.03
C GLN A 101 -13.15 -0.30 4.81
N VAL A 102 -14.04 -0.81 5.64
CA VAL A 102 -14.71 -2.10 5.43
C VAL A 102 -16.12 -1.83 4.93
N ILE A 103 -16.44 -2.30 3.73
CA ILE A 103 -17.78 -2.23 3.14
C ILE A 103 -18.65 -3.32 3.78
N PRO A 104 -19.63 -2.97 4.63
CA PRO A 104 -20.37 -3.94 5.42
C PRO A 104 -21.16 -4.91 4.55
N SER A 105 -21.81 -4.42 3.49
CA SER A 105 -22.59 -5.22 2.52
C SER A 105 -21.72 -6.22 1.73
N ALA A 106 -20.41 -5.97 1.62
CA ALA A 106 -19.46 -6.86 0.96
C ALA A 106 -18.81 -7.88 1.90
N CYS A 107 -18.79 -7.61 3.21
CA CYS A 107 -18.11 -8.46 4.18
C CYS A 107 -18.88 -9.77 4.42
N ALA A 108 -18.19 -10.91 4.30
CA ALA A 108 -18.79 -12.23 4.50
C ALA A 108 -18.72 -12.70 5.98
N ALA A 109 -18.38 -11.84 6.92
CA ALA A 109 -18.24 -12.18 8.35
C ALA A 109 -17.42 -13.48 8.57
N CYS A 110 -16.28 -13.60 7.90
CA CYS A 110 -15.41 -14.77 8.00
C CYS A 110 -15.10 -15.11 9.46
N PRO A 111 -15.00 -16.41 9.82
CA PRO A 111 -14.76 -16.81 11.19
C PRO A 111 -13.44 -16.24 11.72
N PRO A 112 -13.41 -15.78 12.97
CA PRO A 112 -12.20 -15.24 13.58
C PRO A 112 -11.16 -16.34 13.78
N ASN A 113 -9.93 -15.93 14.12
CA ASN A 113 -8.82 -16.83 14.37
C ASN A 113 -9.13 -17.87 15.46
N LYS A 114 -9.36 -19.11 15.06
CA LYS A 114 -9.61 -20.24 15.97
C LYS A 114 -9.26 -21.59 15.34
N TYR A 115 -8.93 -22.54 16.22
CA TYR A 115 -8.83 -23.94 15.84
C TYR A 115 -10.17 -24.63 16.13
N ILE A 116 -10.69 -25.37 15.16
CA ILE A 116 -11.94 -26.14 15.30
C ILE A 116 -11.73 -27.59 14.90
N VAL A 117 -12.46 -28.47 15.54
CA VAL A 117 -12.50 -29.90 15.18
C VAL A 117 -13.60 -30.11 14.16
N SER A 118 -13.25 -30.70 13.03
CA SER A 118 -14.19 -31.04 11.97
C SER A 118 -14.84 -32.42 12.18
N ASN A 119 -15.79 -32.76 11.32
CA ASN A 119 -16.42 -34.10 11.30
C ASN A 119 -15.45 -35.22 10.94
N MET A 120 -14.26 -34.94 10.46
CA MET A 120 -13.18 -35.91 10.21
C MET A 120 -12.63 -36.54 11.50
N CYS A 121 -12.91 -35.98 12.67
CA CYS A 121 -12.46 -36.52 13.96
C CYS A 121 -12.98 -37.90 14.20
N ARG A 122 -12.08 -38.87 14.40
CA ARG A 122 -12.42 -40.28 14.62
C ARG A 122 -12.54 -40.67 16.09
N GLY A 123 -12.35 -39.72 17.03
CA GLY A 123 -12.36 -40.03 18.46
C GLY A 123 -11.28 -41.07 18.83
N CYS A 124 -10.08 -40.99 18.22
CA CYS A 124 -9.03 -41.99 18.36
C CYS A 124 -8.61 -42.19 19.82
N VAL A 125 -8.27 -43.41 20.22
CA VAL A 125 -7.96 -43.81 21.62
C VAL A 125 -6.68 -43.12 22.13
N ALA A 126 -5.71 -42.88 21.24
CA ALA A 126 -4.43 -42.26 21.61
C ALA A 126 -4.52 -40.77 21.93
N HIS A 127 -5.56 -40.07 21.48
CA HIS A 127 -5.80 -38.63 21.71
C HIS A 127 -4.56 -37.73 21.53
N PRO A 128 -3.78 -37.83 20.42
CA PRO A 128 -2.51 -37.10 20.28
C PRO A 128 -2.72 -35.56 20.34
N CYS A 129 -3.86 -35.06 19.89
CA CYS A 129 -4.20 -33.63 19.97
C CYS A 129 -4.34 -33.14 21.41
N MET A 130 -4.85 -33.97 22.34
CA MET A 130 -4.96 -33.62 23.76
C MET A 130 -3.57 -33.64 24.43
N GLN A 131 -2.75 -34.64 24.13
CA GLN A 131 -1.40 -34.76 24.65
C GLN A 131 -0.49 -33.62 24.17
N ALA A 132 -0.64 -33.18 22.93
CA ALA A 132 0.13 -32.07 22.36
C ALA A 132 -0.31 -30.68 22.87
N CYS A 133 -1.42 -30.58 23.59
CA CYS A 133 -1.97 -29.29 24.01
C CYS A 133 -1.30 -28.80 25.32
N PRO A 134 -0.44 -27.75 25.29
CA PRO A 134 0.28 -27.29 26.49
C PRO A 134 -0.64 -26.62 27.54
N LYS A 135 -1.88 -26.28 27.16
CA LYS A 135 -2.87 -25.62 28.04
C LYS A 135 -4.02 -26.53 28.44
N GLY A 136 -4.01 -27.80 28.07
CA GLY A 136 -5.12 -28.71 28.34
C GLY A 136 -6.47 -28.21 27.79
N ALA A 137 -6.45 -27.45 26.71
CA ALA A 137 -7.64 -26.83 26.12
C ALA A 137 -8.48 -27.82 25.29
N ILE A 138 -8.11 -29.10 25.24
CA ILE A 138 -8.81 -30.10 24.42
C ILE A 138 -9.39 -31.19 25.31
N SER A 139 -10.68 -31.47 25.16
CA SER A 139 -11.42 -32.51 25.83
C SER A 139 -12.21 -33.35 24.85
N MET A 140 -12.74 -34.46 25.30
CA MET A 140 -13.69 -35.29 24.52
C MET A 140 -15.11 -34.83 24.82
N LYS A 141 -15.91 -34.63 23.78
CA LYS A 141 -17.33 -34.35 23.85
C LYS A 141 -18.05 -35.11 22.71
N ASP A 142 -19.05 -35.87 23.05
CA ASP A 142 -19.87 -36.64 22.11
C ASP A 142 -19.02 -37.53 21.15
N GLY A 143 -18.00 -38.20 21.72
CA GLY A 143 -17.10 -39.10 20.95
C GLY A 143 -16.09 -38.40 20.07
N LYS A 144 -16.00 -37.06 20.08
CA LYS A 144 -15.06 -36.23 19.29
C LYS A 144 -14.26 -35.32 20.19
N SER A 145 -13.08 -34.91 19.71
CA SER A 145 -12.30 -33.87 20.38
C SER A 145 -13.04 -32.53 20.30
N TYR A 146 -13.01 -31.76 21.37
CA TYR A 146 -13.54 -30.41 21.50
C TYR A 146 -12.43 -29.46 21.95
N ILE A 147 -12.31 -28.28 21.34
CA ILE A 147 -11.33 -27.26 21.72
C ILE A 147 -12.04 -26.13 22.46
N ASP A 148 -11.70 -25.96 23.71
CA ASP A 148 -12.11 -24.82 24.53
C ASP A 148 -11.39 -23.58 24.04
N GLN A 149 -12.12 -22.65 23.40
CA GLN A 149 -11.56 -21.45 22.79
C GLN A 149 -11.01 -20.44 23.82
N ASP A 150 -11.51 -20.45 25.06
CA ASP A 150 -11.07 -19.55 26.13
C ASP A 150 -9.72 -19.98 26.70
N LYS A 151 -9.43 -21.28 26.71
CA LYS A 151 -8.15 -21.84 27.11
C LYS A 151 -7.14 -21.93 25.96
N CYS A 152 -7.61 -21.90 24.72
CA CYS A 152 -6.78 -22.13 23.53
C CYS A 152 -5.87 -20.93 23.23
N ILE A 153 -4.56 -21.13 23.30
CA ILE A 153 -3.55 -20.13 22.95
C ILE A 153 -3.21 -20.10 21.44
N LYS A 154 -3.95 -20.82 20.61
CA LYS A 154 -3.82 -20.84 19.14
C LYS A 154 -2.44 -21.25 18.63
N CYS A 155 -1.72 -22.10 19.35
CA CYS A 155 -0.33 -22.52 18.99
C CYS A 155 -0.22 -23.55 17.85
N GLY A 156 -1.32 -24.18 17.43
CA GLY A 156 -1.36 -25.12 16.30
C GLY A 156 -0.85 -26.54 16.57
N LYS A 157 -0.28 -26.83 17.72
CA LYS A 157 0.30 -28.16 18.04
C LYS A 157 -0.69 -29.30 17.88
N CYS A 158 -1.97 -29.08 18.25
CA CYS A 158 -3.04 -30.08 18.11
C CYS A 158 -3.35 -30.42 16.64
N LYS A 159 -3.29 -29.41 15.73
CA LYS A 159 -3.44 -29.62 14.29
C LYS A 159 -2.29 -30.48 13.75
N ALA A 160 -1.05 -30.13 14.08
CA ALA A 160 0.13 -30.86 13.65
C ALA A 160 0.17 -32.32 14.18
N ALA A 161 -0.38 -32.56 15.38
CA ALA A 161 -0.43 -33.88 15.98
C ALA A 161 -1.57 -34.77 15.49
N CYS A 162 -2.57 -34.23 14.79
CA CYS A 162 -3.74 -35.00 14.37
C CYS A 162 -3.44 -35.82 13.10
N PRO A 163 -3.44 -37.17 13.13
CA PRO A 163 -3.12 -37.99 11.98
C PRO A 163 -4.24 -38.02 10.92
N TYR A 164 -5.40 -37.45 11.23
CA TYR A 164 -6.59 -37.41 10.36
C TYR A 164 -6.86 -36.01 9.80
N ASP A 165 -5.97 -35.03 10.00
CA ASP A 165 -6.21 -33.62 9.65
C ASP A 165 -7.58 -33.08 10.08
N ALA A 166 -8.14 -33.64 11.16
CA ALA A 166 -9.46 -33.32 11.65
C ALA A 166 -9.54 -31.95 12.36
N ILE A 167 -8.41 -31.26 12.55
CA ILE A 167 -8.36 -29.95 13.21
C ILE A 167 -7.98 -28.90 12.17
N SER A 168 -8.92 -28.01 11.86
CA SER A 168 -8.69 -26.89 10.96
C SER A 168 -8.35 -25.61 11.71
N HIS A 169 -7.51 -24.79 11.12
CA HIS A 169 -7.21 -23.43 11.57
C HIS A 169 -8.01 -22.45 10.73
N ASN A 170 -9.00 -21.82 11.31
CA ASN A 170 -9.77 -20.78 10.66
C ASN A 170 -9.21 -19.43 11.08
N ILE A 171 -8.94 -18.58 10.09
CA ILE A 171 -8.50 -17.21 10.28
C ILE A 171 -9.00 -16.39 9.10
N ARG A 172 -9.45 -15.18 9.36
CA ARG A 172 -9.85 -14.25 8.30
C ARG A 172 -8.63 -13.89 7.45
N PRO A 173 -8.70 -13.90 6.13
CA PRO A 173 -7.59 -13.47 5.29
C PRO A 173 -7.10 -12.05 5.61
N CYS A 174 -8.01 -11.11 5.87
CA CYS A 174 -7.66 -9.75 6.25
C CYS A 174 -6.96 -9.65 7.63
N GLU A 175 -7.36 -10.47 8.60
CA GLU A 175 -6.71 -10.55 9.91
C GLU A 175 -5.32 -11.20 9.78
N GLN A 176 -5.20 -12.26 8.98
CA GLN A 176 -3.94 -12.95 8.72
C GLN A 176 -2.90 -12.04 8.06
N ALA A 177 -3.35 -11.19 7.13
CA ALA A 177 -2.49 -10.25 6.40
C ALA A 177 -2.09 -9.03 7.24
N CYS A 178 -2.74 -8.80 8.39
CA CYS A 178 -2.50 -7.61 9.20
C CYS A 178 -1.35 -7.82 10.20
N GLY A 179 -0.14 -7.40 9.83
CA GLY A 179 1.05 -7.53 10.67
C GLY A 179 0.99 -6.73 11.98
N VAL A 180 0.18 -5.69 12.06
CA VAL A 180 -0.03 -4.87 13.27
C VAL A 180 -1.28 -5.29 14.07
N LYS A 181 -2.01 -6.32 13.62
CA LYS A 181 -3.23 -6.84 14.30
C LYS A 181 -4.30 -5.77 14.52
N ALA A 182 -4.54 -4.95 13.51
CA ALA A 182 -5.54 -3.89 13.51
C ALA A 182 -6.94 -4.34 13.02
N ILE A 183 -7.16 -5.65 12.76
CA ILE A 183 -8.46 -6.17 12.34
C ILE A 183 -9.17 -6.81 13.51
N GLY A 184 -10.31 -6.26 13.86
CA GLY A 184 -11.24 -6.75 14.87
C GLY A 184 -12.53 -7.31 14.27
N SER A 185 -13.58 -7.37 15.08
CA SER A 185 -14.94 -7.74 14.68
C SER A 185 -15.93 -6.70 15.19
N ASP A 186 -16.93 -6.39 14.39
CA ASP A 186 -18.12 -5.68 14.86
C ASP A 186 -19.12 -6.64 15.54
N GLU A 187 -20.27 -6.10 15.97
CA GLU A 187 -21.33 -6.86 16.66
C GLU A 187 -21.95 -7.94 15.77
N GLN A 188 -21.94 -7.76 14.44
CA GLN A 188 -22.43 -8.73 13.46
C GLN A 188 -21.38 -9.75 13.05
N GLY A 189 -20.18 -9.71 13.67
CA GLY A 189 -19.08 -10.61 13.36
C GLY A 189 -18.35 -10.25 12.06
N ARG A 190 -18.61 -9.09 11.41
CA ARG A 190 -17.89 -8.60 10.24
C ARG A 190 -16.52 -8.03 10.67
N ALA A 191 -15.60 -7.91 9.73
CA ALA A 191 -14.33 -7.27 10.00
C ALA A 191 -14.52 -5.78 10.36
N SER A 192 -13.77 -5.31 11.35
CA SER A 192 -13.65 -3.88 11.69
C SER A 192 -12.18 -3.49 11.76
N ILE A 193 -11.85 -2.25 11.43
CA ILE A 193 -10.49 -1.74 11.46
C ILE A 193 -10.31 -0.90 12.72
N LEU A 194 -9.33 -1.27 13.54
CA LEU A 194 -8.94 -0.53 14.74
C LEU A 194 -7.97 0.59 14.30
N GLU A 195 -8.45 1.82 14.24
CA GLU A 195 -7.71 2.97 13.69
C GLU A 195 -6.48 3.33 14.52
N ASP A 196 -6.54 3.16 15.83
CA ASP A 196 -5.42 3.33 16.75
C ASP A 196 -4.21 2.45 16.38
N LYS A 197 -4.46 1.27 15.79
CA LYS A 197 -3.43 0.30 15.39
C LYS A 197 -3.15 0.32 13.89
N CYS A 198 -4.10 0.76 13.08
CA CYS A 198 -3.97 0.72 11.62
C CYS A 198 -2.85 1.65 11.13
N VAL A 199 -2.03 1.16 10.20
CA VAL A 199 -0.98 1.91 9.51
C VAL A 199 -1.24 2.05 8.01
N SER A 200 -2.46 1.76 7.58
CA SER A 200 -2.97 1.95 6.21
C SER A 200 -2.12 1.31 5.10
N CYS A 201 -1.44 0.20 5.38
CA CYS A 201 -0.59 -0.48 4.40
C CYS A 201 -1.35 -1.16 3.24
N GLY A 202 -2.68 -1.32 3.35
CA GLY A 202 -3.51 -1.92 2.31
C GLY A 202 -3.46 -3.45 2.18
N MET A 203 -2.66 -4.17 2.99
CA MET A 203 -2.52 -5.63 2.87
C MET A 203 -3.83 -6.38 3.15
N CYS A 204 -4.68 -5.87 4.02
CA CYS A 204 -6.01 -6.42 4.27
C CYS A 204 -6.95 -6.31 3.06
N MET A 205 -6.82 -5.23 2.27
CA MET A 205 -7.58 -5.00 1.04
C MET A 205 -7.25 -6.06 -0.02
N VAL A 206 -5.96 -6.24 -0.31
CA VAL A 206 -5.52 -7.20 -1.34
C VAL A 206 -5.67 -8.66 -0.94
N SER A 207 -5.84 -8.94 0.35
CA SER A 207 -6.03 -10.31 0.86
C SER A 207 -7.50 -10.70 1.02
N CYS A 208 -8.44 -9.76 0.90
CA CYS A 208 -9.86 -10.04 1.08
C CYS A 208 -10.47 -10.65 -0.18
N PRO A 209 -10.87 -11.95 -0.19
CA PRO A 209 -11.43 -12.59 -1.38
C PRO A 209 -12.83 -12.10 -1.73
N PHE A 210 -13.48 -11.37 -0.82
CA PHE A 210 -14.79 -10.75 -1.03
C PHE A 210 -14.68 -9.30 -1.49
N GLY A 211 -13.47 -8.75 -1.52
CA GLY A 211 -13.27 -7.35 -1.82
C GLY A 211 -13.99 -6.39 -0.88
N ALA A 212 -14.17 -6.78 0.38
CA ALA A 212 -14.90 -6.00 1.36
C ALA A 212 -14.10 -4.84 1.95
N ILE A 213 -12.79 -4.76 1.69
CA ILE A 213 -11.94 -3.68 2.20
C ILE A 213 -11.43 -2.87 1.02
N SER A 214 -11.53 -1.55 1.14
CA SER A 214 -11.02 -0.60 0.15
C SER A 214 -10.42 0.61 0.85
N ASP A 215 -9.53 1.29 0.16
CA ASP A 215 -9.06 2.62 0.53
C ASP A 215 -9.89 3.70 -0.18
N LYS A 216 -9.77 4.93 0.26
CA LYS A 216 -10.31 6.09 -0.42
C LYS A 216 -9.36 6.52 -1.53
N SER A 217 -9.92 6.97 -2.65
CA SER A 217 -9.18 7.44 -3.82
C SER A 217 -9.26 8.96 -3.96
N GLN A 218 -8.39 9.49 -4.78
CA GLN A 218 -8.38 10.88 -5.24
C GLN A 218 -8.54 10.96 -6.77
N ILE A 219 -8.95 9.85 -7.39
CA ILE A 219 -9.06 9.73 -8.85
C ILE A 219 -10.07 10.70 -9.45
N PHE A 220 -11.19 10.94 -8.75
CA PHE A 220 -12.24 11.86 -9.19
C PHE A 220 -11.73 13.30 -9.24
N GLN A 221 -11.12 13.76 -8.13
CA GLN A 221 -10.60 15.14 -8.02
C GLN A 221 -9.48 15.39 -9.00
N LEU A 222 -8.58 14.42 -9.18
CA LEU A 222 -7.49 14.56 -10.15
C LEU A 222 -8.01 14.57 -11.59
N ALA A 223 -8.97 13.73 -11.95
CA ALA A 223 -9.60 13.77 -13.28
C ALA A 223 -10.25 15.13 -13.56
N HIS A 224 -10.92 15.69 -12.55
CA HIS A 224 -11.51 17.02 -12.61
C HIS A 224 -10.44 18.12 -12.80
N ALA A 225 -9.35 18.08 -12.03
CA ALA A 225 -8.24 19.03 -12.14
C ALA A 225 -7.52 18.95 -13.50
N LEU A 226 -7.27 17.74 -14.02
CA LEU A 226 -6.68 17.56 -15.36
C LEU A 226 -7.56 18.13 -16.48
N ARG A 227 -8.89 17.98 -16.35
CA ARG A 227 -9.85 18.60 -17.29
C ARG A 227 -9.78 20.11 -17.25
N GLY A 228 -9.55 20.70 -16.07
CA GLY A 228 -9.46 22.15 -15.87
C GLY A 228 -8.27 22.81 -16.56
N GLY A 229 -7.31 22.04 -17.09
CA GLY A 229 -6.11 22.55 -17.76
C GLY A 229 -5.09 23.16 -16.83
N GLU A 230 -5.14 22.82 -15.55
CA GLU A 230 -4.12 23.24 -14.58
C GLU A 230 -2.74 22.64 -14.90
N LYS A 231 -1.69 23.30 -14.46
CA LYS A 231 -0.34 22.79 -14.58
C LYS A 231 -0.11 21.69 -13.54
N ILE A 232 -0.21 20.43 -13.97
CA ILE A 232 -0.08 19.25 -13.10
C ILE A 232 1.13 18.44 -13.50
N ILE A 233 2.01 18.14 -12.55
CA ILE A 233 3.25 17.39 -12.75
C ILE A 233 3.16 16.06 -12.03
N ALA A 234 3.46 14.97 -12.74
CA ALA A 234 3.54 13.64 -12.16
C ALA A 234 4.94 13.37 -11.59
N ILE A 235 5.01 12.85 -10.35
CA ILE A 235 6.21 12.26 -9.81
C ILE A 235 5.98 10.76 -9.62
N ILE A 236 6.77 9.92 -10.30
CA ILE A 236 6.53 8.49 -10.42
C ILE A 236 7.46 7.65 -9.55
N ALA A 237 6.90 6.72 -8.78
CA ALA A 237 7.68 5.79 -7.97
C ALA A 237 8.44 4.79 -8.86
N PRO A 238 9.69 4.43 -8.54
CA PRO A 238 10.50 3.54 -9.40
C PRO A 238 9.91 2.13 -9.57
N ALA A 239 8.91 1.78 -8.76
CA ALA A 239 8.14 0.54 -8.88
C ALA A 239 7.23 0.49 -10.12
N TYR A 240 7.14 1.54 -10.96
CA TYR A 240 6.29 1.58 -12.14
C TYR A 240 6.72 0.61 -13.26
N ILE A 241 7.96 0.18 -13.26
CA ILE A 241 8.52 -0.72 -14.28
C ILE A 241 7.66 -1.98 -14.40
N SER A 242 7.23 -2.28 -15.63
CA SER A 242 6.33 -3.38 -16.03
C SER A 242 4.89 -3.34 -15.46
N GLN A 243 4.47 -2.24 -14.82
CA GLN A 243 3.13 -2.18 -14.24
C GLN A 243 2.01 -1.97 -15.28
N PHE A 244 2.33 -1.38 -16.42
CA PHE A 244 1.36 -0.96 -17.47
C PHE A 244 1.53 -1.73 -18.80
N GLY A 245 2.28 -2.81 -18.79
CA GLY A 245 2.59 -3.65 -19.95
C GLY A 245 4.08 -3.95 -20.08
N ASP A 246 4.39 -5.04 -20.78
CA ASP A 246 5.79 -5.48 -20.93
C ASP A 246 6.55 -4.61 -21.95
N ASP A 247 5.83 -4.02 -22.92
CA ASP A 247 6.36 -3.19 -23.98
C ASP A 247 6.32 -1.68 -23.65
N VAL A 248 5.93 -1.32 -22.44
CA VAL A 248 5.88 0.08 -21.98
C VAL A 248 7.22 0.49 -21.38
N THR A 249 8.00 1.18 -22.21
CA THR A 249 9.28 1.79 -21.81
C THR A 249 9.06 3.06 -20.98
N PRO A 250 10.08 3.57 -20.27
CA PRO A 250 9.99 4.83 -19.55
C PRO A 250 9.54 6.02 -20.42
N GLY A 251 10.02 6.10 -21.67
CA GLY A 251 9.62 7.16 -22.62
C GLY A 251 8.15 7.04 -23.01
N LYS A 252 7.69 5.86 -23.40
CA LYS A 252 6.28 5.60 -23.71
C LYS A 252 5.36 5.93 -22.53
N PHE A 253 5.77 5.57 -21.32
CA PHE A 253 5.00 5.87 -20.10
C PHE A 253 4.92 7.38 -19.83
N LYS A 254 6.02 8.11 -20.03
CA LYS A 254 6.04 9.57 -19.96
C LYS A 254 5.06 10.19 -20.96
N THR A 255 5.11 9.76 -22.22
CA THR A 255 4.20 10.22 -23.28
C THR A 255 2.73 9.93 -22.93
N ALA A 256 2.43 8.73 -22.43
CA ALA A 256 1.06 8.38 -22.01
C ALA A 256 0.52 9.31 -20.90
N LEU A 257 1.36 9.66 -19.91
CA LEU A 257 1.01 10.60 -18.85
C LEU A 257 0.77 12.01 -19.43
N GLN A 258 1.60 12.47 -20.37
CA GLN A 258 1.42 13.77 -21.03
C GLN A 258 0.12 13.81 -21.84
N VAL A 259 -0.20 12.73 -22.57
CA VAL A 259 -1.49 12.61 -23.29
C VAL A 259 -2.68 12.59 -22.33
N LEU A 260 -2.52 12.01 -21.12
CA LEU A 260 -3.56 12.05 -20.09
C LEU A 260 -3.80 13.46 -19.53
N GLY A 261 -2.85 14.40 -19.73
CA GLY A 261 -2.96 15.79 -19.34
C GLY A 261 -1.89 16.30 -18.36
N PHE A 262 -0.93 15.47 -17.97
CA PHE A 262 0.21 15.92 -17.15
C PHE A 262 1.15 16.81 -17.97
N SER A 263 1.57 17.94 -17.39
CA SER A 263 2.46 18.90 -18.03
C SER A 263 3.91 18.40 -18.10
N ASP A 264 4.36 17.65 -17.10
CA ASP A 264 5.68 17.01 -17.06
C ASP A 264 5.68 15.79 -16.12
N VAL A 265 6.78 15.02 -16.16
CA VAL A 265 6.94 13.77 -15.41
C VAL A 265 8.35 13.64 -14.87
N HIS A 266 8.51 13.45 -13.56
CA HIS A 266 9.78 13.25 -12.87
C HIS A 266 9.85 11.93 -12.11
N GLU A 267 11.07 11.41 -11.90
CA GLU A 267 11.29 10.19 -11.12
C GLU A 267 11.42 10.48 -9.62
N VAL A 268 10.61 9.82 -8.80
CA VAL A 268 10.76 9.83 -7.32
C VAL A 268 12.10 9.19 -6.89
N ALA A 269 12.71 8.42 -7.77
CA ALA A 269 14.04 7.87 -7.55
C ALA A 269 15.13 8.97 -7.37
N PHE A 270 14.92 10.19 -7.89
CA PHE A 270 15.78 11.35 -7.57
C PHE A 270 15.74 11.67 -6.06
N GLY A 271 14.54 11.76 -5.47
CA GLY A 271 14.43 11.96 -4.02
C GLY A 271 14.98 10.78 -3.20
N ALA A 272 15.00 9.57 -3.78
CA ALA A 272 15.65 8.42 -3.16
C ALA A 272 17.19 8.55 -3.21
N ASP A 273 17.76 9.10 -4.28
CA ASP A 273 19.18 9.42 -4.38
C ASP A 273 19.60 10.46 -3.32
N VAL A 274 18.81 11.52 -3.16
CA VAL A 274 19.02 12.52 -2.09
C VAL A 274 18.98 11.86 -0.71
N GLY A 275 17.95 11.04 -0.44
CA GLY A 275 17.81 10.34 0.84
C GLY A 275 18.97 9.34 1.09
N ALA A 276 19.45 8.63 0.07
CA ALA A 276 20.54 7.69 0.21
C ALA A 276 21.85 8.34 0.69
N ILE A 277 22.18 9.50 0.12
CA ILE A 277 23.36 10.28 0.52
C ILE A 277 23.18 10.87 1.92
N ALA A 278 22.03 11.49 2.20
CA ALA A 278 21.77 12.11 3.49
C ALA A 278 21.76 11.08 4.63
N GLU A 279 21.12 9.91 4.43
CA GLU A 279 21.12 8.82 5.42
C GLU A 279 22.50 8.16 5.57
N ALA A 280 23.30 8.07 4.50
CA ALA A 280 24.69 7.62 4.60
C ALA A 280 25.55 8.58 5.41
N HIS A 281 25.42 9.90 5.18
CA HIS A 281 26.09 10.92 5.97
C HIS A 281 25.67 10.86 7.44
N HIS A 282 24.37 10.81 7.72
CA HIS A 282 23.82 10.71 9.07
C HIS A 282 24.31 9.44 9.80
N TYR A 283 24.35 8.30 9.11
CA TYR A 283 24.91 7.07 9.67
C TYR A 283 26.38 7.23 10.05
N ALA A 284 27.20 7.80 9.16
CA ALA A 284 28.64 8.00 9.40
C ALA A 284 28.89 8.93 10.59
N GLU A 285 28.09 10.00 10.73
CA GLU A 285 28.26 11.00 11.80
C GLU A 285 27.72 10.52 13.15
N LYS A 286 26.59 9.83 13.19
CA LYS A 286 25.85 9.57 14.43
C LYS A 286 25.91 8.10 14.89
N VAL A 287 25.80 7.16 13.96
CA VAL A 287 25.75 5.73 14.31
C VAL A 287 27.16 5.15 14.44
N ALA A 288 28.03 5.45 13.48
CA ALA A 288 29.41 4.94 13.51
C ALA A 288 30.22 5.52 14.68
N THR A 289 29.90 6.72 15.12
CA THR A 289 30.49 7.38 16.30
C THR A 289 29.92 6.90 17.64
N GLY A 290 28.80 6.17 17.61
CA GLY A 290 28.08 5.66 18.78
C GLY A 290 27.16 6.69 19.46
N GLU A 291 26.93 7.86 18.86
CA GLU A 291 25.97 8.85 19.36
C GLU A 291 24.53 8.32 19.28
N LEU A 292 24.18 7.64 18.17
CA LEU A 292 22.94 6.90 18.04
C LEU A 292 23.22 5.38 18.09
N PRO A 293 22.42 4.60 18.82
CA PRO A 293 22.59 3.15 18.89
C PRO A 293 22.34 2.43 17.57
N PHE A 294 21.48 2.96 16.72
CA PHE A 294 21.13 2.48 15.37
C PHE A 294 20.31 3.55 14.65
N LEU A 295 20.16 3.44 13.33
CA LEU A 295 19.31 4.32 12.52
C LEU A 295 18.22 3.50 11.82
N LEU A 296 16.95 3.96 11.90
CA LEU A 296 15.78 3.38 11.22
C LEU A 296 15.46 4.22 10.00
N THR A 297 15.27 3.60 8.84
CA THR A 297 14.83 4.32 7.62
C THR A 297 13.42 4.89 7.77
N SER A 298 13.07 5.95 7.03
CA SER A 298 11.76 6.61 7.12
C SER A 298 10.93 6.55 5.83
N CYS A 299 11.46 6.06 4.72
CA CYS A 299 10.87 6.12 3.39
C CYS A 299 9.51 5.40 3.25
N CYS A 300 9.24 4.35 4.06
CA CYS A 300 7.98 3.62 4.07
C CYS A 300 7.02 4.19 5.14
N PRO A 301 5.90 4.87 4.77
CA PRO A 301 5.00 5.51 5.74
C PRO A 301 4.35 4.55 6.73
N SER A 302 4.03 3.33 6.30
CA SER A 302 3.45 2.30 7.19
C SER A 302 4.47 1.77 8.19
N TRP A 303 5.73 1.68 7.83
CA TRP A 303 6.82 1.32 8.71
C TRP A 303 7.04 2.41 9.76
N SER A 304 7.29 3.66 9.36
CA SER A 304 7.45 4.78 10.29
C SER A 304 6.25 4.97 11.21
N MET A 305 5.01 4.74 10.71
CA MET A 305 3.82 4.81 11.54
C MET A 305 3.76 3.67 12.55
N MET A 306 4.21 2.46 12.19
CA MET A 306 4.31 1.34 13.13
C MET A 306 5.34 1.63 14.22
N GLU A 307 6.51 2.18 13.89
CA GLU A 307 7.52 2.61 14.86
C GLU A 307 6.93 3.58 15.88
N LYS A 308 6.32 4.66 15.40
CA LYS A 308 5.69 5.70 16.24
C LYS A 308 4.57 5.17 17.12
N LYS A 309 3.71 4.25 16.60
CA LYS A 309 2.58 3.71 17.36
C LYS A 309 2.97 2.63 18.38
N PHE A 310 3.91 1.76 18.04
CA PHE A 310 4.20 0.56 18.84
C PHE A 310 5.56 0.59 19.54
N PHE A 311 6.47 1.49 19.14
CA PHE A 311 7.81 1.64 19.67
C PHE A 311 8.17 3.11 19.92
N PRO A 312 7.34 3.88 20.65
CA PRO A 312 7.51 5.34 20.81
C PRO A 312 8.84 5.75 21.47
N THR A 313 9.50 4.84 22.18
CA THR A 313 10.81 5.08 22.81
C THR A 313 11.97 5.07 21.80
N MET A 314 11.72 4.75 20.54
CA MET A 314 12.73 4.67 19.48
C MET A 314 12.56 5.77 18.42
N ILE A 315 11.69 6.75 18.67
CA ILE A 315 11.38 7.83 17.70
C ILE A 315 12.64 8.61 17.31
N ASP A 316 13.54 8.85 18.23
CA ASP A 316 14.79 9.60 17.98
C ASP A 316 15.78 8.83 17.09
N ASN A 317 15.58 7.52 16.91
CA ASN A 317 16.35 6.68 16.01
C ASN A 317 15.79 6.62 14.59
N ILE A 318 14.62 7.22 14.33
CA ILE A 318 14.02 7.27 12.99
C ILE A 318 14.72 8.39 12.21
N SER A 319 15.17 8.07 11.00
CA SER A 319 15.70 9.08 10.07
C SER A 319 14.71 10.23 9.92
N GLN A 320 15.21 11.46 10.05
CA GLN A 320 14.43 12.69 9.87
C GLN A 320 14.49 13.21 8.43
N GLU A 321 15.21 12.50 7.57
CA GLU A 321 15.34 12.86 6.16
C GLU A 321 13.99 12.83 5.46
N LEU A 322 13.85 13.68 4.45
CA LEU A 322 12.66 13.73 3.60
C LEU A 322 12.46 12.38 2.91
N THR A 323 11.22 11.89 2.89
CA THR A 323 10.94 10.70 2.09
C THR A 323 11.14 11.02 0.61
N PRO A 324 11.49 10.03 -0.24
CA PRO A 324 11.70 10.24 -1.67
C PRO A 324 10.56 10.99 -2.37
N MET A 325 9.32 10.71 -1.99
CA MET A 325 8.13 11.41 -2.50
C MET A 325 8.19 12.90 -2.17
N VAL A 326 8.46 13.24 -0.93
CA VAL A 326 8.48 14.64 -0.46
C VAL A 326 9.67 15.40 -1.04
N ALA A 327 10.85 14.79 -1.04
CA ALA A 327 12.05 15.40 -1.61
C ALA A 327 11.87 15.76 -3.10
N THR A 328 11.33 14.84 -3.89
CA THR A 328 11.04 15.09 -5.30
C THR A 328 9.95 16.14 -5.49
N ALA A 329 8.88 16.09 -4.68
CA ALA A 329 7.79 17.06 -4.75
C ALA A 329 8.28 18.48 -4.44
N ARG A 330 9.11 18.65 -3.40
CA ARG A 330 9.69 19.95 -3.06
C ARG A 330 10.60 20.49 -4.15
N LYS A 331 11.46 19.64 -4.73
CA LYS A 331 12.25 20.03 -5.90
C LYS A 331 11.36 20.58 -7.02
N VAL A 332 10.30 19.86 -7.37
CA VAL A 332 9.36 20.32 -8.41
C VAL A 332 8.70 21.65 -8.02
N LYS A 333 8.23 21.79 -6.78
CA LYS A 333 7.62 23.04 -6.29
C LYS A 333 8.61 24.23 -6.23
N GLN A 334 9.88 23.98 -5.96
CA GLN A 334 10.92 25.04 -6.02
C GLN A 334 11.17 25.52 -7.45
N GLU A 335 11.21 24.58 -8.41
CA GLU A 335 11.41 24.91 -9.84
C GLU A 335 10.13 25.47 -10.48
N GLN A 336 8.96 25.02 -10.04
CA GLN A 336 7.65 25.33 -10.60
C GLN A 336 6.60 25.54 -9.48
N PRO A 337 6.61 26.68 -8.78
CA PRO A 337 5.79 26.91 -7.58
C PRO A 337 4.28 26.79 -7.79
N ASP A 338 3.81 27.12 -8.99
CA ASP A 338 2.38 27.09 -9.33
C ASP A 338 1.88 25.73 -9.79
N ALA A 339 2.78 24.74 -9.94
CA ALA A 339 2.40 23.41 -10.39
C ALA A 339 1.77 22.59 -9.26
N LYS A 340 0.69 21.86 -9.54
CA LYS A 340 0.21 20.78 -8.69
C LYS A 340 1.06 19.53 -8.90
N VAL A 341 1.40 18.85 -7.82
CA VAL A 341 2.25 17.64 -7.84
C VAL A 341 1.44 16.41 -7.50
N VAL A 342 1.48 15.42 -8.39
CA VAL A 342 0.80 14.14 -8.23
C VAL A 342 1.81 13.02 -8.06
N PHE A 343 1.78 12.35 -6.91
CA PHE A 343 2.55 11.12 -6.74
C PHE A 343 1.81 9.93 -7.34
N VAL A 344 2.49 9.20 -8.23
CA VAL A 344 2.01 7.95 -8.80
C VAL A 344 2.89 6.80 -8.32
N GLY A 345 2.28 5.83 -7.60
CA GLY A 345 3.06 4.74 -7.03
C GLY A 345 2.23 3.57 -6.52
N PRO A 346 2.84 2.53 -5.95
CA PRO A 346 2.15 1.30 -5.56
C PRO A 346 1.44 1.37 -4.19
N CYS A 347 1.44 2.52 -3.51
CA CYS A 347 1.29 2.58 -2.06
C CYS A 347 0.05 3.37 -1.61
N ALA A 348 -0.93 2.70 -0.99
CA ALA A 348 -2.08 3.37 -0.36
C ALA A 348 -1.67 4.28 0.82
N SER A 349 -0.64 3.89 1.59
CA SER A 349 -0.18 4.66 2.76
C SER A 349 0.43 6.01 2.42
N LYS A 350 0.92 6.21 1.19
CA LYS A 350 1.37 7.51 0.68
C LYS A 350 0.25 8.56 0.63
N LYS A 351 -1.00 8.13 0.47
CA LYS A 351 -2.17 9.01 0.60
C LYS A 351 -2.25 9.68 1.98
N LEU A 352 -1.95 8.93 3.06
CA LEU A 352 -1.89 9.50 4.42
C LEU A 352 -0.66 10.36 4.64
N GLU A 353 0.47 10.01 4.06
CA GLU A 353 1.67 10.83 4.15
C GLU A 353 1.45 12.20 3.53
N ALA A 354 0.85 12.26 2.35
CA ALA A 354 0.49 13.51 1.67
C ALA A 354 -0.54 14.38 2.43
N MET A 355 -1.21 13.83 3.44
CA MET A 355 -2.16 14.56 4.30
C MET A 355 -1.52 15.12 5.58
N ARG A 356 -0.26 14.79 5.88
CA ARG A 356 0.45 15.31 7.06
C ARG A 356 0.61 16.83 6.94
N ARG A 357 0.47 17.55 8.05
CA ARG A 357 0.56 19.02 8.08
C ARG A 357 1.86 19.58 7.48
N THR A 358 2.95 18.83 7.57
CA THR A 358 4.29 19.21 7.06
C THR A 358 4.51 18.84 5.58
N VAL A 359 3.58 18.17 4.94
CA VAL A 359 3.73 17.61 3.58
C VAL A 359 2.57 17.96 2.65
N ARG A 360 1.42 18.33 3.23
CA ARG A 360 0.17 18.51 2.46
C ARG A 360 0.24 19.59 1.37
N SER A 361 1.16 20.54 1.49
CA SER A 361 1.43 21.58 0.49
C SER A 361 2.39 21.12 -0.61
N ASP A 362 3.16 20.05 -0.36
CA ASP A 362 4.18 19.59 -1.30
C ASP A 362 3.59 18.62 -2.34
N VAL A 363 2.66 17.76 -1.90
CA VAL A 363 2.03 16.73 -2.75
C VAL A 363 0.53 16.98 -2.80
N ASP A 364 -0.01 17.31 -3.98
CA ASP A 364 -1.41 17.66 -4.15
C ASP A 364 -2.31 16.43 -4.30
N PHE A 365 -1.87 15.39 -5.02
CA PHE A 365 -2.62 14.14 -5.16
C PHE A 365 -1.71 12.92 -5.06
N VAL A 366 -2.30 11.79 -4.69
CA VAL A 366 -1.64 10.48 -4.67
C VAL A 366 -2.51 9.45 -5.37
N LEU A 367 -1.99 8.87 -6.43
CA LEU A 367 -2.61 7.73 -7.14
C LEU A 367 -1.81 6.45 -6.95
N THR A 368 -2.52 5.34 -6.91
CA THR A 368 -1.94 4.01 -7.10
C THR A 368 -1.79 3.69 -8.59
N PHE A 369 -0.95 2.69 -8.93
CA PHE A 369 -0.85 2.23 -10.32
C PHE A 369 -2.17 1.67 -10.85
N GLU A 370 -2.96 1.01 -9.99
CA GLU A 370 -4.28 0.51 -10.36
C GLU A 370 -5.28 1.65 -10.68
N GLU A 371 -5.19 2.77 -9.95
CA GLU A 371 -6.01 3.96 -10.21
C GLU A 371 -5.58 4.67 -11.49
N LEU A 372 -4.26 4.81 -11.74
CA LEU A 372 -3.76 5.39 -12.98
C LEU A 372 -4.12 4.55 -14.21
N ASP A 373 -4.01 3.22 -14.11
CA ASP A 373 -4.40 2.28 -15.16
C ASP A 373 -5.87 2.49 -15.56
N ALA A 374 -6.75 2.67 -14.56
CA ALA A 374 -8.15 2.97 -14.80
C ALA A 374 -8.37 4.37 -15.44
N MET A 375 -7.51 5.36 -15.16
CA MET A 375 -7.57 6.66 -15.85
C MET A 375 -7.15 6.55 -17.32
N PHE A 376 -6.16 5.72 -17.63
CA PHE A 376 -5.79 5.42 -19.01
C PHE A 376 -6.97 4.78 -19.75
N ASP A 377 -7.59 3.75 -19.17
CA ASP A 377 -8.78 3.11 -19.78
C ASP A 377 -9.95 4.09 -19.93
N ALA A 378 -10.18 4.97 -18.95
CA ALA A 378 -11.24 5.99 -19.02
C ALA A 378 -11.07 6.97 -20.18
N ARG A 379 -9.82 7.20 -20.63
CA ARG A 379 -9.46 8.08 -21.75
C ARG A 379 -9.04 7.33 -23.01
N GLU A 380 -9.22 6.01 -23.03
CA GLU A 380 -8.85 5.14 -24.15
C GLU A 380 -7.36 5.27 -24.56
N ILE A 381 -6.48 5.48 -23.55
CA ILE A 381 -5.05 5.61 -23.72
C ILE A 381 -4.39 4.23 -23.52
N ASP A 382 -3.75 3.72 -24.56
CA ASP A 382 -2.86 2.54 -24.47
C ASP A 382 -1.39 3.00 -24.39
N PRO A 383 -0.74 2.89 -23.22
CA PRO A 383 0.66 3.31 -23.09
C PRO A 383 1.64 2.59 -24.03
N ALA A 384 1.31 1.35 -24.46
CA ALA A 384 2.16 0.58 -25.37
C ALA A 384 2.15 1.12 -26.80
N SER A 385 1.09 1.84 -27.18
CA SER A 385 0.88 2.33 -28.56
C SER A 385 1.75 3.52 -28.96
N PHE A 386 2.36 4.22 -27.97
CA PHE A 386 3.16 5.40 -28.23
C PHE A 386 4.57 5.07 -28.72
N GLU A 387 5.17 6.00 -29.47
CA GLU A 387 6.59 5.98 -29.76
C GLU A 387 7.38 6.41 -28.52
N GLU A 388 8.65 5.99 -28.44
CA GLU A 388 9.54 6.38 -27.37
C GLU A 388 10.02 7.83 -27.58
N ASP A 389 9.36 8.77 -26.94
CA ASP A 389 9.74 10.18 -26.98
C ASP A 389 10.35 10.59 -25.64
N GLY A 390 11.65 10.78 -25.67
CA GLY A 390 12.42 11.15 -24.50
C GLY A 390 12.60 10.00 -23.50
N SER A 391 13.23 10.31 -22.38
CA SER A 391 13.49 9.36 -21.32
C SER A 391 13.43 10.05 -19.98
N LEU A 392 13.21 9.25 -18.94
CA LEU A 392 13.33 9.70 -17.56
C LEU A 392 14.79 9.48 -17.13
N HIS A 393 15.53 10.55 -16.83
CA HIS A 393 16.96 10.52 -16.53
C HIS A 393 17.33 11.16 -15.19
N ASP A 394 16.35 11.40 -14.33
CA ASP A 394 16.55 12.20 -13.13
C ASP A 394 17.35 11.45 -12.05
N ALA A 395 17.43 10.12 -12.11
CA ALA A 395 17.90 9.30 -11.00
C ALA A 395 18.96 8.27 -11.39
N THR A 396 19.61 7.70 -10.39
CA THR A 396 20.61 6.64 -10.49
C THR A 396 20.02 5.24 -10.30
N ALA A 397 20.84 4.21 -10.54
CA ALA A 397 20.46 2.83 -10.25
C ALA A 397 20.19 2.62 -8.75
N ALA A 398 20.92 3.31 -7.86
CA ALA A 398 20.73 3.26 -6.42
C ALA A 398 19.35 3.77 -6.01
N GLY A 399 18.96 4.97 -6.43
CA GLY A 399 17.64 5.53 -6.11
C GLY A 399 16.49 4.73 -6.72
N ARG A 400 16.62 4.26 -7.96
CA ARG A 400 15.63 3.37 -8.61
C ARG A 400 15.53 2.02 -7.89
N GLY A 401 16.62 1.56 -7.27
CA GLY A 401 16.68 0.33 -6.48
C GLY A 401 15.82 0.34 -5.21
N TYR A 402 15.41 1.50 -4.70
CA TYR A 402 14.55 1.62 -3.51
C TYR A 402 13.22 0.88 -3.62
N ALA A 403 12.80 0.53 -4.83
CA ALA A 403 11.54 -0.17 -5.05
C ALA A 403 11.48 -1.60 -4.50
N VAL A 404 12.61 -2.27 -4.32
CA VAL A 404 12.66 -3.65 -3.78
C VAL A 404 13.02 -3.66 -2.30
N ALA A 405 12.66 -4.74 -1.59
CA ALA A 405 13.10 -4.96 -0.23
C ALA A 405 14.63 -5.12 -0.18
N GLY A 406 15.29 -4.48 0.78
CA GLY A 406 16.74 -4.39 0.85
C GLY A 406 17.35 -3.33 -0.07
N GLY A 407 16.56 -2.66 -0.90
CA GLY A 407 17.03 -1.68 -1.87
C GLY A 407 17.45 -0.35 -1.26
N VAL A 408 16.75 0.10 -0.23
CA VAL A 408 17.10 1.32 0.52
C VAL A 408 18.43 1.11 1.25
N ALA A 409 18.51 0.05 2.04
CA ALA A 409 19.73 -0.30 2.77
C ALA A 409 20.92 -0.54 1.83
N GLY A 410 20.70 -1.20 0.69
CA GLY A 410 21.73 -1.44 -0.32
C GLY A 410 22.23 -0.14 -0.99
N ALA A 411 21.36 0.82 -1.24
CA ALA A 411 21.77 2.13 -1.78
C ALA A 411 22.59 2.93 -0.77
N ILE A 412 22.16 2.96 0.51
CA ILE A 412 22.90 3.62 1.59
C ILE A 412 24.25 2.94 1.81
N GLU A 413 24.30 1.61 1.81
CA GLU A 413 25.55 0.83 1.92
C GLU A 413 26.53 1.17 0.79
N ALA A 414 26.00 1.26 -0.45
CA ALA A 414 26.84 1.61 -1.59
C ALA A 414 27.39 3.04 -1.49
N CYS A 415 26.60 4.00 -1.02
CA CYS A 415 27.04 5.36 -0.74
C CYS A 415 28.07 5.41 0.39
N LEU A 416 27.88 4.64 1.48
CA LEU A 416 28.84 4.55 2.57
C LEU A 416 30.19 3.98 2.09
N LYS A 417 30.19 2.91 1.32
CA LYS A 417 31.41 2.31 0.77
C LYS A 417 32.18 3.24 -0.16
N GLU A 418 31.47 4.05 -0.95
CA GLU A 418 32.08 4.98 -1.91
C GLU A 418 32.60 6.25 -1.22
N TYR A 419 31.80 6.86 -0.32
CA TYR A 419 32.07 8.20 0.20
C TYR A 419 32.61 8.22 1.65
N TYR A 420 32.47 7.10 2.39
CA TYR A 420 32.91 6.94 3.78
C TYR A 420 33.57 5.55 3.98
N PRO A 421 34.66 5.24 3.22
CA PRO A 421 35.21 3.88 3.17
C PRO A 421 35.76 3.34 4.51
N ASP A 422 36.11 4.23 5.43
CA ASP A 422 36.62 3.88 6.76
C ASP A 422 35.50 3.57 7.79
N VAL A 423 34.23 3.78 7.43
CA VAL A 423 33.10 3.58 8.32
C VAL A 423 32.64 2.12 8.23
N PRO A 424 32.62 1.36 9.36
CA PRO A 424 32.07 0.02 9.35
C PRO A 424 30.56 0.06 9.14
N VAL A 425 30.07 -0.75 8.19
CA VAL A 425 28.65 -0.76 7.80
C VAL A 425 27.99 -2.05 8.28
N HIS A 426 26.94 -1.91 9.09
CA HIS A 426 26.09 -3.02 9.53
C HIS A 426 24.65 -2.75 9.12
N ILE A 427 24.09 -3.64 8.30
CA ILE A 427 22.75 -3.50 7.76
C ILE A 427 21.85 -4.63 8.25
N GLU A 428 20.65 -4.27 8.66
CA GLU A 428 19.55 -5.18 8.92
C GLU A 428 18.34 -4.73 8.09
N HIS A 429 17.60 -5.67 7.55
CA HIS A 429 16.38 -5.35 6.79
C HIS A 429 15.25 -6.30 7.15
N ALA A 430 14.01 -5.78 7.04
CA ALA A 430 12.81 -6.56 7.25
C ALA A 430 11.74 -6.19 6.24
N GLU A 431 11.08 -7.20 5.69
CA GLU A 431 9.92 -7.03 4.84
C GLU A 431 8.68 -7.66 5.49
N SER A 432 7.53 -7.06 5.28
CA SER A 432 6.31 -7.29 6.03
C SER A 432 6.30 -6.69 7.45
N LEU A 433 5.16 -6.11 7.85
CA LEU A 433 5.03 -5.51 9.19
C LEU A 433 5.22 -6.52 10.34
N ALA A 434 5.01 -7.81 10.07
CA ALA A 434 5.21 -8.85 11.07
C ALA A 434 6.69 -9.10 11.36
N GLU A 435 7.55 -9.09 10.33
CA GLU A 435 9.01 -9.18 10.47
C GLU A 435 9.60 -7.87 10.99
N CYS A 436 9.18 -6.76 10.45
CA CYS A 436 9.52 -5.42 10.96
C CYS A 436 9.33 -5.32 12.47
N LYS A 437 8.21 -5.82 12.99
CA LYS A 437 7.96 -5.84 14.44
C LYS A 437 8.95 -6.68 15.22
N LYS A 438 9.45 -7.79 14.64
CA LYS A 438 10.49 -8.64 15.29
C LYS A 438 11.83 -7.92 15.33
N VAL A 439 12.22 -7.30 14.21
CA VAL A 439 13.48 -6.55 14.13
C VAL A 439 13.48 -5.36 15.10
N LEU A 440 12.39 -4.59 15.18
CA LEU A 440 12.26 -3.52 16.18
C LEU A 440 12.34 -4.04 17.63
N ALA A 441 11.80 -5.22 17.91
CA ALA A 441 11.93 -5.82 19.24
C ALA A 441 13.38 -6.21 19.54
N LEU A 442 14.16 -6.68 18.56
CA LEU A 442 15.60 -6.96 18.69
C LEU A 442 16.39 -5.66 18.89
N ALA A 443 16.11 -4.61 18.12
CA ALA A 443 16.73 -3.28 18.28
C ALA A 443 16.46 -2.70 19.67
N LYS A 444 15.21 -2.76 20.13
CA LYS A 444 14.83 -2.35 21.50
C LYS A 444 15.57 -3.14 22.59
N ALA A 445 15.88 -4.41 22.35
CA ALA A 445 16.65 -5.26 23.26
C ALA A 445 18.17 -5.01 23.18
N GLY A 446 18.62 -4.03 22.38
CA GLY A 446 20.04 -3.66 22.23
C GLY A 446 20.88 -4.64 21.40
N LYS A 447 20.23 -5.52 20.62
CA LYS A 447 20.91 -6.54 19.81
C LYS A 447 21.38 -6.03 18.44
N LEU A 448 20.91 -4.85 18.02
CA LEU A 448 21.19 -4.26 16.71
C LEU A 448 21.91 -2.91 16.85
N LYS A 449 22.86 -2.82 17.76
CA LYS A 449 23.70 -1.62 17.91
C LYS A 449 24.61 -1.43 16.71
N GLY A 450 24.76 -0.20 16.26
CA GLY A 450 25.58 0.15 15.11
C GLY A 450 24.94 -0.22 13.76
N CYS A 451 23.65 -0.61 13.73
CA CYS A 451 22.99 -1.00 12.49
C CYS A 451 22.23 0.15 11.83
N MET A 452 22.25 0.17 10.50
CA MET A 452 21.21 0.76 9.67
C MET A 452 20.10 -0.28 9.50
N ILE A 453 18.86 0.07 9.82
CA ILE A 453 17.73 -0.87 9.80
C ILE A 453 16.70 -0.39 8.80
N GLU A 454 16.52 -1.15 7.71
CA GLU A 454 15.46 -0.93 6.74
C GLU A 454 14.20 -1.70 7.13
N GLY A 455 13.04 -1.03 7.10
CA GLY A 455 11.74 -1.67 7.23
C GLY A 455 10.80 -1.37 6.07
N MET A 456 10.29 -2.43 5.44
CA MET A 456 9.28 -2.36 4.38
C MET A 456 8.00 -3.05 4.81
N ALA A 457 6.88 -2.32 4.78
CA ALA A 457 5.57 -2.88 5.19
C ALA A 457 5.04 -3.97 4.25
N CYS A 458 5.43 -3.93 2.98
CA CYS A 458 4.99 -4.85 1.95
C CYS A 458 6.02 -5.94 1.68
N PRO A 459 5.63 -7.23 1.56
CA PRO A 459 6.53 -8.27 1.08
C PRO A 459 7.02 -7.97 -0.34
N GLY A 460 8.33 -8.01 -0.56
CA GLY A 460 8.99 -7.63 -1.81
C GLY A 460 9.20 -6.12 -1.97
N GLY A 461 9.06 -5.33 -0.89
CA GLY A 461 9.19 -3.87 -0.93
C GLY A 461 8.02 -3.19 -1.65
N CYS A 462 8.28 -2.04 -2.26
CA CYS A 462 7.27 -1.28 -3.01
C CYS A 462 6.71 -2.05 -4.22
N MET A 463 7.49 -2.98 -4.81
CA MET A 463 7.02 -3.88 -5.88
C MET A 463 5.84 -4.76 -5.43
N GLY A 464 5.67 -5.00 -4.11
CA GLY A 464 4.54 -5.71 -3.51
C GLY A 464 3.45 -4.81 -2.94
N GLY A 465 3.46 -3.53 -3.23
CA GLY A 465 2.49 -2.54 -2.75
C GLY A 465 1.04 -2.87 -3.07
N ALA A 466 0.10 -2.34 -2.29
CA ALA A 466 -1.32 -2.67 -2.42
C ALA A 466 -1.94 -2.26 -3.76
N GLY A 467 -1.40 -1.22 -4.40
CA GLY A 467 -1.86 -0.66 -5.67
C GLY A 467 -1.05 -1.09 -6.91
N THR A 468 -0.27 -2.20 -6.85
CA THR A 468 0.47 -2.71 -8.00
C THR A 468 -0.40 -3.49 -8.97
N ASN A 469 -0.07 -3.47 -10.27
CA ASN A 469 -0.79 -4.13 -11.36
C ASN A 469 -0.30 -5.54 -11.64
N VAL A 470 0.95 -5.86 -11.35
CA VAL A 470 1.57 -7.15 -11.69
C VAL A 470 2.23 -7.82 -10.48
N PRO A 471 2.46 -9.15 -10.54
CA PRO A 471 3.12 -9.91 -9.47
C PRO A 471 4.54 -9.43 -9.18
N VAL A 472 4.91 -9.40 -7.89
CA VAL A 472 6.24 -9.00 -7.39
C VAL A 472 7.38 -9.70 -8.12
N ALA A 473 7.25 -11.02 -8.35
CA ALA A 473 8.31 -11.79 -9.01
C ALA A 473 8.58 -11.31 -10.43
N LYS A 474 7.52 -10.93 -11.19
CA LYS A 474 7.64 -10.40 -12.55
C LYS A 474 8.26 -9.00 -12.50
N SER A 475 7.66 -8.08 -11.75
CA SER A 475 8.10 -6.69 -11.72
C SER A 475 9.51 -6.53 -11.13
N SER A 476 9.88 -7.30 -10.11
CA SER A 476 11.25 -7.27 -9.58
C SER A 476 12.31 -7.80 -10.55
N LYS A 477 11.94 -8.79 -11.39
CA LYS A 477 12.84 -9.27 -12.46
C LYS A 477 13.07 -8.20 -13.52
N GLU A 478 12.01 -7.53 -13.96
CA GLU A 478 12.13 -6.48 -14.97
C GLU A 478 12.85 -5.24 -14.43
N LEU A 479 12.59 -4.86 -13.17
CA LEU A 479 13.36 -3.80 -12.52
C LEU A 479 14.86 -4.13 -12.46
N LYS A 480 15.24 -5.36 -12.11
CA LYS A 480 16.67 -5.77 -12.10
C LYS A 480 17.33 -5.60 -13.47
N LYS A 481 16.62 -5.95 -14.55
CA LYS A 481 17.13 -5.73 -15.93
C LYS A 481 17.29 -4.24 -16.21
N PHE A 482 16.30 -3.44 -15.83
CA PHE A 482 16.34 -1.99 -16.00
C PHE A 482 17.52 -1.35 -15.26
N LEU A 483 17.76 -1.71 -13.99
CA LEU A 483 18.86 -1.23 -13.18
C LEU A 483 20.24 -1.62 -13.76
N ALA A 484 20.37 -2.80 -14.35
CA ALA A 484 21.60 -3.24 -15.00
C ALA A 484 21.98 -2.34 -16.17
N GLY A 485 20.98 -1.84 -16.93
CA GLY A 485 21.14 -0.91 -18.04
C GLY A 485 21.40 0.54 -17.66
N CYS A 486 21.22 0.94 -16.39
CA CYS A 486 21.46 2.32 -15.97
C CYS A 486 22.94 2.70 -16.05
N THR A 487 23.24 3.84 -16.65
CA THR A 487 24.61 4.38 -16.77
C THR A 487 25.08 4.99 -15.47
N LYS A 488 24.22 5.78 -14.80
CA LYS A 488 24.47 6.36 -13.47
C LYS A 488 24.21 5.31 -12.41
N LYS A 489 25.23 4.90 -11.64
CA LYS A 489 25.07 3.85 -10.61
C LYS A 489 24.76 4.40 -9.23
N LEU A 490 25.45 5.45 -8.82
CA LEU A 490 25.32 6.08 -7.50
C LEU A 490 25.02 7.58 -7.65
N PRO A 491 24.31 8.17 -6.68
CA PRO A 491 24.12 9.60 -6.62
C PRO A 491 25.45 10.33 -6.35
N PRO A 492 25.65 11.53 -6.90
CA PRO A 492 26.82 12.34 -6.60
C PRO A 492 26.78 12.83 -5.14
N LYS A 493 27.97 12.94 -4.51
CA LYS A 493 28.09 13.29 -3.07
C LYS A 493 27.48 14.66 -2.75
N GLU A 494 27.53 15.57 -3.69
CA GLU A 494 27.05 16.96 -3.56
C GLU A 494 25.54 17.05 -3.29
N LEU A 495 24.78 15.96 -3.51
CA LEU A 495 23.36 15.93 -3.16
C LEU A 495 23.11 15.98 -1.65
N VAL A 496 24.13 15.78 -0.79
CA VAL A 496 24.00 15.97 0.66
C VAL A 496 23.69 17.42 1.03
N ASP A 497 24.17 18.36 0.22
CA ASP A 497 24.04 19.81 0.47
C ASP A 497 22.80 20.42 -0.21
N ILE A 498 21.93 19.59 -0.80
CA ILE A 498 20.74 20.08 -1.47
C ILE A 498 19.70 20.57 -0.47
N GLU A 499 19.35 21.85 -0.55
CA GLU A 499 18.29 22.44 0.27
C GLU A 499 16.92 22.25 -0.39
N LEU A 500 16.08 21.41 0.21
CA LEU A 500 14.69 21.17 -0.19
C LEU A 500 13.73 21.68 0.90
N ASN A 501 13.53 23.00 0.93
CA ASN A 501 12.70 23.70 1.93
C ASN A 501 11.21 23.62 1.64
#